data_c23792cd34cbe9d115d84c46d830a4ef
#
_entry.id   c23792cd34cbe9d115d84c46d830a4ef
#
_cell.length_a   1.000
_cell.length_b   1.000
_cell.length_c   1.000
_cell.angle_alpha   90.00
_cell.angle_beta   90.00
_cell.angle_gamma   90.00
#
_symmetry.space_group_name_H-M   'P 1'
#
loop_
_entity.id
_entity.type
_entity.pdbx_description
1 polymer ?
#
loop_
_entity_poly.entity_id
_entity_poly.type
_entity_poly.pdbx_seq_one_letter_code
_entity_poly.pdbx_strand_id
1 'polypeptide(L)'
;AVEIDKYDFDPDYLRKKYREERDKRLRQDGNEQYQEVSGEFAYFVEDPYIDDEIARESVNEDVEVVIIGGGFGGMLAGARLREAGIDDFKIIEKGGDFGGTWYWNRYPGASCDIEPYIYFPLLEETGFVPKQKYTNAPETLEYCKVICEKFGLYENAYLQTEVTSTDWNEDALRWIVKTNQGDEIRARFIVHSNGPLNRPKLPAIKGINSYKGHTFHTSRWDYEYTGGNSHGGLHNLKDKKVAIIG
;
A
#
# COMPACT_ATOMS: atom_id res chain seq x y z
N ALA A 1 -32.87 4.29 22.93
CA ALA A 1 -32.02 3.94 24.06
C ALA A 1 -31.79 2.45 23.99
N VAL A 2 -30.52 2.01 23.89
CA VAL A 2 -30.13 0.59 23.93
C VAL A 2 -30.25 0.17 25.40
N GLU A 3 -31.09 -0.82 25.69
CA GLU A 3 -31.22 -1.38 27.04
C GLU A 3 -29.88 -1.89 27.54
N ILE A 4 -29.34 -1.25 28.56
CA ILE A 4 -28.00 -1.51 29.14
C ILE A 4 -27.93 -2.88 29.85
N ASP A 5 -29.07 -3.45 30.25
CA ASP A 5 -29.18 -4.76 30.92
C ASP A 5 -28.77 -5.98 30.07
N LYS A 6 -28.32 -5.74 28.83
CA LYS A 6 -27.99 -6.80 27.88
C LYS A 6 -26.51 -7.18 27.87
N TYR A 7 -25.66 -6.48 28.59
CA TYR A 7 -24.22 -6.67 28.59
C TYR A 7 -23.70 -7.03 29.97
N ASP A 8 -22.79 -8.00 30.04
CA ASP A 8 -22.04 -8.40 31.25
C ASP A 8 -20.95 -7.36 31.62
N PHE A 9 -21.11 -6.11 31.17
CA PHE A 9 -20.17 -5.02 31.42
C PHE A 9 -20.85 -3.66 31.27
N ASP A 10 -20.27 -2.65 31.93
CA ASP A 10 -20.69 -1.24 31.81
C ASP A 10 -20.01 -0.58 30.58
N PRO A 11 -20.76 -0.26 29.52
CA PRO A 11 -20.21 0.39 28.33
C PRO A 11 -19.62 1.78 28.61
N ASP A 12 -20.17 2.54 29.52
CA ASP A 12 -19.69 3.90 29.82
C ASP A 12 -18.40 3.87 30.61
N TYR A 13 -18.26 2.93 31.54
CA TYR A 13 -16.99 2.64 32.19
C TYR A 13 -15.90 2.29 31.18
N LEU A 14 -16.19 1.40 30.22
CA LEU A 14 -15.22 1.01 29.20
C LEU A 14 -14.86 2.19 28.30
N ARG A 15 -15.82 3.01 27.85
CA ARG A 15 -15.54 4.21 27.06
C ARG A 15 -14.64 5.20 27.80
N LYS A 16 -14.88 5.36 29.11
CA LYS A 16 -14.03 6.19 29.97
C LYS A 16 -12.60 5.61 30.04
N LYS A 17 -12.49 4.32 30.33
CA LYS A 17 -11.21 3.61 30.41
C LYS A 17 -10.43 3.72 29.10
N TYR A 18 -11.07 3.50 27.94
CA TYR A 18 -10.43 3.65 26.64
C TYR A 18 -9.90 5.08 26.41
N ARG A 19 -10.65 6.10 26.79
CA ARG A 19 -10.17 7.50 26.70
C ARG A 19 -8.95 7.73 27.58
N GLU A 20 -9.00 7.30 28.84
CA GLU A 20 -7.87 7.43 29.78
C GLU A 20 -6.60 6.72 29.27
N GLU A 21 -6.76 5.51 28.74
CA GLU A 21 -5.65 4.76 28.15
C GLU A 21 -5.11 5.38 26.87
N ARG A 22 -5.98 5.93 26.02
CA ARG A 22 -5.58 6.70 24.85
C ARG A 22 -4.76 7.92 25.26
N ASP A 23 -5.27 8.71 26.22
CA ASP A 23 -4.67 9.97 26.62
C ASP A 23 -3.25 9.78 27.23
N LYS A 24 -2.99 8.64 27.88
CA LYS A 24 -1.64 8.24 28.32
C LYS A 24 -0.65 8.04 27.17
N ARG A 25 -1.14 7.70 25.97
CA ARG A 25 -0.32 7.38 24.78
C ARG A 25 -0.21 8.56 23.82
N LEU A 26 -1.05 9.57 23.96
CA LEU A 26 -0.99 10.75 23.11
C LEU A 26 0.27 11.55 23.43
N ARG A 27 1.10 11.74 22.41
CA ARG A 27 2.28 12.60 22.50
C ARG A 27 1.89 14.05 22.24
N GLN A 28 2.49 14.98 22.97
CA GLN A 28 2.24 16.41 22.78
C GLN A 28 2.79 16.93 21.45
N ASP A 29 3.86 16.30 20.94
CA ASP A 29 4.48 16.62 19.66
C ASP A 29 3.72 16.08 18.44
N GLY A 30 2.68 15.26 18.63
CA GLY A 30 1.82 14.78 17.54
C GLY A 30 2.61 14.22 16.36
N ASN A 31 2.44 14.81 15.17
CA ASN A 31 3.12 14.38 13.94
C ASN A 31 4.60 14.77 13.89
N GLU A 32 5.08 15.69 14.74
CA GLU A 32 6.50 16.04 14.82
C GLU A 32 7.36 14.88 15.35
N GLN A 33 6.74 13.84 15.90
CA GLN A 33 7.42 12.59 16.25
C GLN A 33 7.96 11.83 15.03
N TYR A 34 7.53 12.20 13.82
CA TYR A 34 7.95 11.61 12.55
C TYR A 34 8.72 12.63 11.72
N GLN A 35 9.67 12.12 10.95
CA GLN A 35 10.40 12.89 9.96
C GLN A 35 9.91 12.53 8.56
N GLU A 36 9.67 13.53 7.73
CA GLU A 36 9.32 13.32 6.34
C GLU A 36 10.51 12.73 5.56
N VAL A 37 10.18 11.84 4.62
CA VAL A 37 11.16 11.24 3.70
C VAL A 37 11.48 12.24 2.59
N SER A 38 12.42 13.12 2.86
CA SER A 38 12.91 14.16 1.94
C SER A 38 14.42 14.41 2.16
N GLY A 39 15.06 15.13 1.25
CA GLY A 39 16.48 15.42 1.35
C GLY A 39 17.34 14.16 1.39
N GLU A 40 18.13 13.97 2.43
CA GLU A 40 19.02 12.80 2.61
C GLU A 40 18.27 11.46 2.67
N PHE A 41 16.97 11.48 2.97
CA PHE A 41 16.13 10.29 3.06
C PHE A 41 15.19 10.10 1.86
N ALA A 42 15.33 10.91 0.80
CA ALA A 42 14.47 10.83 -0.38
C ALA A 42 14.47 9.44 -1.03
N TYR A 43 15.60 8.72 -0.96
CA TYR A 43 15.73 7.36 -1.51
C TYR A 43 14.72 6.35 -0.94
N PHE A 44 14.16 6.58 0.24
CA PHE A 44 13.11 5.72 0.79
C PHE A 44 11.76 5.82 0.04
N VAL A 45 11.57 6.84 -0.80
CA VAL A 45 10.37 6.97 -1.63
C VAL A 45 10.48 6.18 -2.92
N GLU A 46 11.71 5.88 -3.34
CA GLU A 46 12.00 5.10 -4.54
C GLU A 46 11.49 3.66 -4.41
N ASP A 47 11.22 3.05 -5.55
CA ASP A 47 10.81 1.65 -5.61
C ASP A 47 12.04 0.75 -5.75
N PRO A 48 12.39 -0.05 -4.71
CA PRO A 48 13.57 -0.91 -4.75
C PRO A 48 13.33 -2.24 -5.48
N TYR A 49 12.14 -2.45 -6.03
CA TYR A 49 11.72 -3.74 -6.60
C TYR A 49 11.56 -3.69 -8.12
N ILE A 50 11.92 -2.59 -8.74
CA ILE A 50 11.98 -2.45 -10.20
C ILE A 50 13.42 -2.68 -10.66
N ASP A 51 13.59 -3.52 -11.67
CA ASP A 51 14.89 -3.73 -12.30
C ASP A 51 15.13 -2.70 -13.42
N ASP A 52 14.08 -2.37 -14.16
CA ASP A 52 14.12 -1.41 -15.27
C ASP A 52 12.99 -0.40 -15.20
N GLU A 53 13.26 0.85 -15.49
CA GLU A 53 12.24 1.89 -15.62
C GLU A 53 11.43 1.67 -16.91
N ILE A 54 10.10 1.77 -16.80
CA ILE A 54 9.20 1.71 -17.95
C ILE A 54 9.29 3.04 -18.70
N ALA A 55 10.09 3.06 -19.77
CA ALA A 55 10.13 4.20 -20.67
C ALA A 55 8.91 4.14 -21.61
N ARG A 56 8.01 5.11 -21.49
CA ARG A 56 6.88 5.31 -22.41
C ARG A 56 6.66 6.79 -22.70
N GLU A 57 6.02 7.08 -23.80
CA GLU A 57 5.54 8.44 -24.06
C GLU A 57 4.38 8.80 -23.14
N SER A 58 4.22 10.08 -22.84
CA SER A 58 3.08 10.59 -22.09
C SER A 58 1.78 10.40 -22.91
N VAL A 59 0.71 10.08 -22.20
CA VAL A 59 -0.61 9.90 -22.81
C VAL A 59 -1.52 11.12 -22.58
N ASN A 60 -2.39 11.36 -23.55
CA ASN A 60 -3.44 12.35 -23.47
C ASN A 60 -4.73 11.67 -23.96
N GLU A 61 -5.57 11.22 -23.03
CA GLU A 61 -6.71 10.37 -23.36
C GLU A 61 -7.94 10.67 -22.50
N ASP A 62 -9.09 10.24 -23.00
CA ASP A 62 -10.37 10.26 -22.30
C ASP A 62 -10.76 8.83 -21.93
N VAL A 63 -11.21 8.61 -20.68
CA VAL A 63 -11.69 7.32 -20.19
C VAL A 63 -12.94 7.49 -19.33
N GLU A 64 -13.73 6.44 -19.16
CA GLU A 64 -14.86 6.49 -18.22
C GLU A 64 -14.38 6.54 -16.77
N VAL A 65 -13.42 5.68 -16.38
CA VAL A 65 -12.98 5.55 -14.99
C VAL A 65 -11.46 5.55 -14.87
N VAL A 66 -10.93 6.34 -13.94
CA VAL A 66 -9.55 6.19 -13.46
C VAL A 66 -9.57 5.60 -12.05
N ILE A 67 -8.81 4.53 -11.84
CA ILE A 67 -8.58 3.90 -10.54
C ILE A 67 -7.15 4.26 -10.10
N ILE A 68 -7.01 4.88 -8.93
CA ILE A 68 -5.71 5.31 -8.40
C ILE A 68 -5.27 4.32 -7.33
N GLY A 69 -4.24 3.54 -7.64
CA GLY A 69 -3.65 2.51 -6.79
C GLY A 69 -4.02 1.09 -7.21
N GLY A 70 -3.01 0.24 -7.34
CA GLY A 70 -3.07 -1.16 -7.76
C GLY A 70 -3.04 -2.17 -6.60
N GLY A 71 -3.49 -1.79 -5.40
CA GLY A 71 -3.72 -2.70 -4.28
C GLY A 71 -5.05 -3.45 -4.41
N PHE A 72 -5.44 -4.21 -3.38
CA PHE A 72 -6.71 -4.98 -3.39
C PHE A 72 -7.93 -4.13 -3.76
N GLY A 73 -8.01 -2.88 -3.28
CA GLY A 73 -9.11 -1.98 -3.62
C GLY A 73 -9.18 -1.67 -5.10
N GLY A 74 -8.04 -1.37 -5.73
CA GLY A 74 -7.97 -1.08 -7.17
C GLY A 74 -8.22 -2.30 -8.03
N MET A 75 -7.63 -3.44 -7.67
CA MET A 75 -7.88 -4.71 -8.36
C MET A 75 -9.36 -5.12 -8.29
N LEU A 76 -9.98 -5.01 -7.10
CA LEU A 76 -11.41 -5.30 -6.92
C LEU A 76 -12.28 -4.36 -7.76
N ALA A 77 -11.98 -3.06 -7.78
CA ALA A 77 -12.70 -2.10 -8.60
C ALA A 77 -12.59 -2.45 -10.10
N GLY A 78 -11.37 -2.72 -10.59
CA GLY A 78 -11.15 -3.13 -11.98
C GLY A 78 -11.86 -4.43 -12.35
N ALA A 79 -11.79 -5.44 -11.48
CA ALA A 79 -12.49 -6.71 -11.70
C ALA A 79 -14.02 -6.53 -11.79
N ARG A 80 -14.61 -5.74 -10.89
CA ARG A 80 -16.06 -5.50 -10.89
C ARG A 80 -16.51 -4.63 -12.08
N LEU A 81 -15.68 -3.70 -12.56
CA LEU A 81 -15.95 -2.97 -13.80
C LEU A 81 -15.96 -3.93 -15.01
N ARG A 82 -14.98 -4.84 -15.12
CA ARG A 82 -14.96 -5.88 -16.17
C ARG A 82 -16.21 -6.74 -16.15
N GLU A 83 -16.62 -7.23 -14.98
CA GLU A 83 -17.85 -8.04 -14.84
C GLU A 83 -19.11 -7.26 -15.21
N ALA A 84 -19.11 -5.94 -14.99
CA ALA A 84 -20.21 -5.06 -15.41
C ALA A 84 -20.17 -4.70 -16.92
N GLY A 85 -19.17 -5.16 -17.66
CA GLY A 85 -18.99 -4.84 -19.09
C GLY A 85 -18.44 -3.43 -19.31
N ILE A 86 -17.76 -2.84 -18.33
CA ILE A 86 -17.12 -1.53 -18.44
C ILE A 86 -15.62 -1.78 -18.59
N ASP A 87 -15.13 -1.68 -19.83
CA ASP A 87 -13.74 -1.93 -20.16
C ASP A 87 -12.92 -0.64 -20.32
N ASP A 88 -13.61 0.50 -20.44
CA ASP A 88 -12.98 1.83 -20.58
C ASP A 88 -12.58 2.40 -19.21
N PHE A 89 -11.53 1.82 -18.64
CA PHE A 89 -10.91 2.31 -17.42
C PHE A 89 -9.39 2.20 -17.46
N LYS A 90 -8.70 2.98 -16.60
CA LYS A 90 -7.26 2.86 -16.36
C LYS A 90 -6.99 2.70 -14.87
N ILE A 91 -6.02 1.87 -14.54
CA ILE A 91 -5.47 1.70 -13.18
C ILE A 91 -4.09 2.34 -13.17
N ILE A 92 -3.87 3.34 -12.32
CA ILE A 92 -2.59 4.03 -12.21
C ILE A 92 -1.93 3.59 -10.91
N GLU A 93 -0.79 2.89 -11.02
CA GLU A 93 -0.03 2.37 -9.89
C GLU A 93 1.42 2.87 -9.94
N LYS A 94 1.88 3.45 -8.83
CA LYS A 94 3.25 3.97 -8.73
C LYS A 94 4.30 2.89 -8.59
N GLY A 95 3.94 1.71 -8.08
CA GLY A 95 4.83 0.55 -7.99
C GLY A 95 5.09 -0.10 -9.34
N GLY A 96 6.12 -0.92 -9.39
CA GLY A 96 6.47 -1.71 -10.59
C GLY A 96 5.48 -2.83 -10.90
N ASP A 97 4.56 -3.15 -9.98
CA ASP A 97 3.53 -4.17 -10.16
C ASP A 97 2.35 -3.93 -9.22
N PHE A 98 1.27 -4.64 -9.45
CA PHE A 98 0.13 -4.71 -8.55
C PHE A 98 0.51 -5.33 -7.21
N GLY A 99 -0.30 -5.04 -6.16
CA GLY A 99 -0.15 -5.65 -4.84
C GLY A 99 -0.30 -4.67 -3.69
N GLY A 100 -0.12 -3.36 -3.92
CA GLY A 100 -0.28 -2.33 -2.89
C GLY A 100 0.56 -2.62 -1.64
N THR A 101 -0.09 -2.82 -0.48
CA THR A 101 0.58 -3.16 0.78
C THR A 101 1.56 -4.33 0.63
N TRP A 102 1.21 -5.35 -0.12
CA TRP A 102 1.99 -6.58 -0.29
C TRP A 102 3.10 -6.44 -1.31
N TYR A 103 2.99 -5.51 -2.22
CA TYR A 103 4.07 -5.08 -3.10
C TYR A 103 5.15 -4.32 -2.33
N TRP A 104 4.75 -3.35 -1.49
CA TRP A 104 5.68 -2.46 -0.79
C TRP A 104 6.30 -3.08 0.47
N ASN A 105 5.62 -4.01 1.15
CA ASN A 105 6.04 -4.53 2.44
C ASN A 105 6.50 -5.99 2.33
N ARG A 106 7.74 -6.16 1.91
CA ARG A 106 8.36 -7.48 1.69
C ARG A 106 9.38 -7.85 2.75
N TYR A 107 9.30 -7.29 3.95
CA TYR A 107 10.20 -7.63 5.05
C TYR A 107 10.00 -9.08 5.51
N PRO A 108 11.05 -9.72 6.12
CA PRO A 108 10.97 -11.11 6.53
C PRO A 108 9.87 -11.35 7.55
N GLY A 109 9.08 -12.39 7.31
CA GLY A 109 7.98 -12.78 8.20
C GLY A 109 6.73 -11.88 8.09
N ALA A 110 6.67 -10.96 7.14
CA ALA A 110 5.44 -10.21 6.86
C ALA A 110 4.30 -11.17 6.52
N SER A 111 3.17 -11.02 7.20
CA SER A 111 2.00 -11.87 7.01
C SER A 111 0.71 -11.12 7.34
N CYS A 112 -0.40 -11.60 6.84
CA CYS A 112 -1.70 -11.09 7.21
C CYS A 112 -2.08 -11.59 8.60
N ASP A 113 -2.58 -10.72 9.47
CA ASP A 113 -3.10 -11.03 10.81
C ASP A 113 -4.61 -11.34 10.81
N ILE A 114 -5.23 -11.31 9.63
CA ILE A 114 -6.62 -11.68 9.37
C ILE A 114 -6.63 -12.94 8.49
N GLU A 115 -7.58 -13.82 8.72
CA GLU A 115 -7.75 -15.02 7.90
C GLU A 115 -8.00 -14.64 6.43
N PRO A 116 -7.32 -15.28 5.46
CA PRO A 116 -7.40 -14.92 4.06
C PRO A 116 -8.81 -15.09 3.47
N TYR A 117 -9.61 -16.00 3.99
CA TYR A 117 -11.01 -16.18 3.57
C TYR A 117 -11.91 -14.96 3.86
N ILE A 118 -11.46 -14.04 4.71
CA ILE A 118 -12.14 -12.78 5.00
C ILE A 118 -11.45 -11.62 4.29
N TYR A 119 -10.12 -11.67 4.23
CA TYR A 119 -9.29 -10.56 3.76
C TYR A 119 -9.07 -10.54 2.25
N PHE A 120 -8.92 -11.72 1.61
CA PHE A 120 -8.68 -11.79 0.17
C PHE A 120 -9.98 -11.57 -0.61
N PRO A 121 -10.04 -10.58 -1.50
CA PRO A 121 -11.18 -10.42 -2.39
C PRO A 121 -11.16 -11.47 -3.51
N LEU A 122 -12.32 -11.80 -4.08
CA LEU A 122 -12.45 -12.59 -5.31
C LEU A 122 -11.92 -14.03 -5.21
N LEU A 123 -11.93 -14.65 -4.01
CA LEU A 123 -11.49 -16.04 -3.85
C LEU A 123 -12.34 -17.04 -4.62
N GLU A 124 -13.66 -16.82 -4.63
CA GLU A 124 -14.59 -17.69 -5.37
C GLU A 124 -14.36 -17.58 -6.88
N GLU A 125 -14.19 -16.37 -7.37
CA GLU A 125 -13.98 -16.10 -8.79
C GLU A 125 -12.63 -16.65 -9.30
N THR A 126 -11.58 -16.53 -8.48
CA THR A 126 -10.24 -17.00 -8.85
C THR A 126 -10.05 -18.49 -8.62
N GLY A 127 -10.79 -19.08 -7.67
CA GLY A 127 -10.59 -20.46 -7.22
C GLY A 127 -9.30 -20.64 -6.40
N PHE A 128 -8.70 -19.54 -5.93
CA PHE A 128 -7.47 -19.61 -5.14
C PHE A 128 -7.75 -20.15 -3.74
N VAL A 129 -6.91 -21.07 -3.27
CA VAL A 129 -7.02 -21.65 -1.93
C VAL A 129 -5.76 -21.30 -1.15
N PRO A 130 -5.87 -20.42 -0.13
CA PRO A 130 -4.74 -20.07 0.72
C PRO A 130 -4.18 -21.30 1.46
N LYS A 131 -2.85 -21.36 1.58
CA LYS A 131 -2.16 -22.51 2.19
C LYS A 131 -2.11 -22.47 3.71
N GLN A 132 -2.32 -21.28 4.31
CA GLN A 132 -2.17 -21.07 5.74
C GLN A 132 -3.31 -20.23 6.29
N LYS A 133 -3.62 -20.42 7.59
CA LYS A 133 -4.61 -19.63 8.31
C LYS A 133 -4.28 -18.12 8.32
N TYR A 134 -3.00 -17.77 8.37
CA TYR A 134 -2.48 -16.41 8.26
C TYR A 134 -1.45 -16.40 7.13
N THR A 135 -1.89 -15.93 5.96
CA THR A 135 -1.10 -16.01 4.74
C THR A 135 0.09 -15.06 4.80
N ASN A 136 1.27 -15.55 4.43
CA ASN A 136 2.47 -14.74 4.35
C ASN A 136 2.46 -13.75 3.15
N ALA A 137 3.28 -12.71 3.24
CA ALA A 137 3.32 -11.66 2.22
C ALA A 137 3.66 -12.17 0.80
N PRO A 138 4.62 -13.10 0.60
CA PRO A 138 4.90 -13.65 -0.73
C PRO A 138 3.69 -14.34 -1.38
N GLU A 139 2.95 -15.15 -0.63
CA GLU A 139 1.75 -15.80 -1.15
C GLU A 139 0.62 -14.80 -1.43
N THR A 140 0.49 -13.77 -0.57
CA THR A 140 -0.50 -12.70 -0.78
C THR A 140 -0.18 -11.89 -2.03
N LEU A 141 1.10 -11.58 -2.29
CA LEU A 141 1.53 -10.89 -3.50
C LEU A 141 1.29 -11.74 -4.75
N GLU A 142 1.56 -13.04 -4.67
CA GLU A 142 1.25 -13.98 -5.76
C GLU A 142 -0.25 -14.00 -6.06
N TYR A 143 -1.08 -14.00 -5.01
CA TYR A 143 -2.52 -13.90 -5.19
C TYR A 143 -2.96 -12.62 -5.90
N CYS A 144 -2.31 -11.48 -5.64
CA CYS A 144 -2.57 -10.24 -6.37
C CYS A 144 -2.38 -10.42 -7.89
N LYS A 145 -1.32 -11.12 -8.29
CA LYS A 145 -1.06 -11.44 -9.71
C LYS A 145 -2.14 -12.32 -10.31
N VAL A 146 -2.57 -13.35 -9.57
CA VAL A 146 -3.67 -14.22 -9.99
C VAL A 146 -4.95 -13.41 -10.29
N ILE A 147 -5.29 -12.43 -9.44
CA ILE A 147 -6.42 -11.53 -9.72
C ILE A 147 -6.20 -10.75 -11.01
N CYS A 148 -5.04 -10.12 -11.15
CA CYS A 148 -4.74 -9.27 -12.31
C CYS A 148 -4.77 -10.06 -13.62
N GLU A 149 -4.22 -11.26 -13.65
CA GLU A 149 -4.24 -12.15 -14.80
C GLU A 149 -5.67 -12.63 -15.12
N LYS A 150 -6.41 -13.07 -14.09
CA LYS A 150 -7.78 -13.56 -14.23
C LYS A 150 -8.72 -12.53 -14.88
N PHE A 151 -8.57 -11.27 -14.49
CA PHE A 151 -9.45 -10.19 -14.95
C PHE A 151 -8.80 -9.30 -16.03
N GLY A 152 -7.62 -9.64 -16.54
CA GLY A 152 -6.92 -8.90 -17.60
C GLY A 152 -6.59 -7.46 -17.21
N LEU A 153 -6.25 -7.20 -15.93
CA LEU A 153 -6.06 -5.84 -15.43
C LEU A 153 -4.78 -5.18 -15.91
N TYR A 154 -3.77 -5.97 -16.28
CA TYR A 154 -2.50 -5.44 -16.81
C TYR A 154 -2.69 -4.65 -18.12
N GLU A 155 -3.67 -4.99 -18.94
CA GLU A 155 -3.99 -4.28 -20.18
C GLU A 155 -4.47 -2.84 -19.95
N ASN A 156 -5.01 -2.57 -18.77
CA ASN A 156 -5.54 -1.28 -18.38
C ASN A 156 -4.64 -0.55 -17.38
N ALA A 157 -3.43 -1.06 -17.10
CA ALA A 157 -2.55 -0.53 -16.06
C ALA A 157 -1.46 0.39 -16.61
N TYR A 158 -1.27 1.52 -15.93
CA TYR A 158 -0.06 2.32 -16.00
C TYR A 158 0.72 2.08 -14.72
N LEU A 159 1.70 1.16 -14.79
CA LEU A 159 2.63 0.87 -13.69
C LEU A 159 3.76 1.90 -13.65
N GLN A 160 4.51 1.97 -12.55
CA GLN A 160 5.57 2.94 -12.31
C GLN A 160 5.11 4.39 -12.58
N THR A 161 3.82 4.65 -12.33
CA THR A 161 3.18 5.91 -12.66
C THR A 161 2.50 6.48 -11.41
N GLU A 162 2.97 7.63 -10.94
CA GLU A 162 2.42 8.30 -9.77
C GLU A 162 1.48 9.43 -10.20
N VAL A 163 0.24 9.43 -9.66
CA VAL A 163 -0.69 10.54 -9.84
C VAL A 163 -0.19 11.74 -9.04
N THR A 164 0.00 12.88 -9.70
CA THR A 164 0.49 14.11 -9.10
C THR A 164 -0.62 15.12 -8.79
N SER A 165 -1.70 15.11 -9.57
CA SER A 165 -2.90 15.89 -9.27
C SER A 165 -4.17 15.26 -9.85
N THR A 166 -5.31 15.62 -9.21
CA THR A 166 -6.66 15.29 -9.69
C THR A 166 -7.51 16.54 -9.52
N ASP A 167 -7.86 17.17 -10.63
CA ASP A 167 -8.59 18.42 -10.65
C ASP A 167 -9.94 18.25 -11.36
N TRP A 168 -11.03 18.71 -10.74
CA TRP A 168 -12.32 18.71 -11.41
C TRP A 168 -12.44 19.88 -12.38
N ASN A 169 -12.80 19.60 -13.62
CA ASN A 169 -13.09 20.60 -14.62
C ASN A 169 -14.61 20.73 -14.82
N GLU A 170 -15.16 21.84 -14.36
CA GLU A 170 -16.60 22.08 -14.38
C GLU A 170 -17.17 22.24 -15.80
N ASP A 171 -16.41 22.83 -16.71
CA ASP A 171 -16.86 23.04 -18.10
C ASP A 171 -16.89 21.74 -18.89
N ALA A 172 -15.89 20.88 -18.68
CA ALA A 172 -15.80 19.58 -19.34
C ALA A 172 -16.60 18.48 -18.64
N LEU A 173 -17.01 18.70 -17.42
CA LEU A 173 -17.60 17.70 -16.51
C LEU A 173 -16.72 16.45 -16.43
N ARG A 174 -15.42 16.67 -16.20
CA ARG A 174 -14.39 15.64 -16.16
C ARG A 174 -13.38 15.90 -15.05
N TRP A 175 -12.87 14.83 -14.49
CA TRP A 175 -11.64 14.85 -13.71
C TRP A 175 -10.43 14.92 -14.64
N ILE A 176 -9.50 15.82 -14.37
CA ILE A 176 -8.21 15.90 -15.04
C ILE A 176 -7.18 15.27 -14.11
N VAL A 177 -6.68 14.11 -14.50
CA VAL A 177 -5.67 13.36 -13.74
C VAL A 177 -4.31 13.57 -14.40
N LYS A 178 -3.33 14.05 -13.64
CA LYS A 178 -1.96 14.23 -14.11
C LYS A 178 -1.01 13.29 -13.37
N THR A 179 0.04 12.86 -14.04
CA THR A 179 1.03 11.93 -13.50
C THR A 179 2.46 12.49 -13.60
N ASN A 180 3.39 11.82 -12.91
CA ASN A 180 4.81 12.11 -13.00
C ASN A 180 5.42 11.79 -14.38
N GLN A 181 4.72 11.03 -15.23
CA GLN A 181 5.13 10.71 -16.60
C GLN A 181 4.65 11.77 -17.62
N GLY A 182 4.00 12.85 -17.14
CA GLY A 182 3.48 13.91 -17.99
C GLY A 182 2.13 13.60 -18.63
N ASP A 183 1.44 12.57 -18.17
CA ASP A 183 0.12 12.21 -18.68
C ASP A 183 -0.93 13.25 -18.27
N GLU A 184 -1.96 13.40 -19.12
CA GLU A 184 -3.21 14.06 -18.84
C GLU A 184 -4.36 13.14 -19.23
N ILE A 185 -5.04 12.57 -18.25
CA ILE A 185 -6.15 11.63 -18.45
C ILE A 185 -7.44 12.29 -17.95
N ARG A 186 -8.44 12.38 -18.84
CA ARG A 186 -9.75 12.96 -18.52
C ARG A 186 -10.73 11.83 -18.24
N ALA A 187 -11.25 11.77 -17.00
CA ALA A 187 -12.15 10.73 -16.56
C ALA A 187 -13.51 11.25 -16.10
N ARG A 188 -14.58 10.48 -16.31
CA ARG A 188 -15.88 10.79 -15.68
C ARG A 188 -15.87 10.47 -14.20
N PHE A 189 -15.21 9.40 -13.81
CA PHE A 189 -15.16 8.94 -12.42
C PHE A 189 -13.74 8.66 -11.99
N ILE A 190 -13.46 8.92 -10.71
CA ILE A 190 -12.22 8.51 -10.05
C ILE A 190 -12.55 7.57 -8.91
N VAL A 191 -11.80 6.48 -8.81
CA VAL A 191 -11.80 5.57 -7.67
C VAL A 191 -10.48 5.73 -6.92
N HIS A 192 -10.50 6.29 -5.72
CA HIS A 192 -9.33 6.40 -4.88
C HIS A 192 -9.09 5.09 -4.11
N SER A 193 -8.01 4.39 -4.44
CA SER A 193 -7.61 3.11 -3.83
C SER A 193 -6.16 3.10 -3.37
N ASN A 194 -5.62 4.27 -3.04
CA ASN A 194 -4.18 4.47 -2.82
C ASN A 194 -3.64 3.95 -1.48
N GLY A 195 -4.46 3.48 -0.57
CA GLY A 195 -4.02 2.86 0.70
C GLY A 195 -3.00 3.66 1.53
N PRO A 196 -2.74 3.28 2.79
CA PRO A 196 -1.86 4.04 3.68
C PRO A 196 -0.42 3.49 3.78
N LEU A 197 -0.15 2.23 3.35
CA LEU A 197 1.08 1.50 3.70
C LEU A 197 2.11 1.45 2.56
N ASN A 198 2.24 2.51 1.80
CA ASN A 198 3.16 2.57 0.65
C ASN A 198 4.30 3.60 0.84
N ARG A 199 4.15 4.57 1.74
CA ARG A 199 5.15 5.60 2.00
C ARG A 199 5.75 5.42 3.39
N PRO A 200 7.06 5.20 3.53
CA PRO A 200 7.73 5.11 4.81
C PRO A 200 7.58 6.37 5.64
N LYS A 201 7.53 6.24 6.96
CA LYS A 201 7.70 7.33 7.92
C LYS A 201 8.89 7.03 8.79
N LEU A 202 9.79 7.99 8.94
CA LEU A 202 10.97 7.86 9.80
C LEU A 202 10.69 8.48 11.16
N PRO A 203 11.25 7.93 12.25
CA PRO A 203 11.15 8.55 13.57
C PRO A 203 11.99 9.83 13.62
N ALA A 204 11.44 10.93 14.16
CA ALA A 204 12.16 12.17 14.35
C ALA A 204 13.08 12.10 15.61
N ILE A 205 14.00 11.15 15.63
CA ILE A 205 14.91 10.92 16.75
C ILE A 205 16.16 11.79 16.57
N LYS A 206 16.51 12.51 17.64
CA LYS A 206 17.72 13.33 17.65
C LYS A 206 18.95 12.47 17.31
N GLY A 207 19.68 12.88 16.28
CA GLY A 207 20.90 12.21 15.83
C GLY A 207 20.69 11.17 14.73
N ILE A 208 19.48 10.96 14.21
CA ILE A 208 19.22 10.04 13.11
C ILE A 208 20.11 10.34 11.90
N ASN A 209 20.28 11.61 11.53
CA ASN A 209 21.12 12.05 10.41
C ASN A 209 22.63 11.91 10.67
N SER A 210 23.05 11.75 11.92
CA SER A 210 24.46 11.59 12.30
C SER A 210 24.86 10.16 12.64
N TYR A 211 23.91 9.24 12.63
CA TYR A 211 24.17 7.83 12.87
C TYR A 211 25.06 7.25 11.78
N LYS A 212 26.07 6.48 12.18
CA LYS A 212 27.08 5.93 11.26
C LYS A 212 26.90 4.45 10.94
N GLY A 213 25.94 3.81 11.61
CA GLY A 213 25.57 2.42 11.29
C GLY A 213 24.67 2.34 10.06
N HIS A 214 24.55 1.14 9.53
CA HIS A 214 23.62 0.87 8.43
C HIS A 214 22.17 1.00 8.91
N THR A 215 21.31 1.65 8.13
CA THR A 215 19.89 1.86 8.45
C THR A 215 19.04 1.66 7.22
N PHE A 216 17.88 1.07 7.41
CA PHE A 216 16.85 0.96 6.38
C PHE A 216 15.47 0.89 7.04
N HIS A 217 14.44 1.25 6.31
CA HIS A 217 13.05 1.09 6.75
C HIS A 217 12.57 -0.34 6.49
N THR A 218 11.70 -0.89 7.33
CA THR A 218 11.20 -2.26 7.15
C THR A 218 10.50 -2.49 5.80
N SER A 219 9.77 -1.50 5.28
CA SER A 219 9.16 -1.56 3.94
C SER A 219 10.16 -1.37 2.78
N ARG A 220 11.41 -1.14 3.09
CA ARG A 220 12.55 -1.07 2.16
C ARG A 220 13.66 -1.95 2.72
N TRP A 221 13.33 -3.22 2.99
CA TRP A 221 14.25 -4.16 3.62
C TRP A 221 15.45 -4.43 2.71
N ASP A 222 16.62 -4.19 3.27
CA ASP A 222 17.90 -4.36 2.56
C ASP A 222 18.40 -5.81 2.68
N TYR A 223 18.03 -6.64 1.74
CA TYR A 223 18.46 -8.03 1.67
C TYR A 223 19.92 -8.20 1.22
N GLU A 224 20.48 -7.25 0.51
CA GLU A 224 21.90 -7.26 0.17
C GLU A 224 22.74 -7.16 1.45
N TYR A 225 22.35 -6.27 2.35
CA TYR A 225 23.02 -6.11 3.65
C TYR A 225 22.73 -7.25 4.62
N THR A 226 21.49 -7.68 4.74
CA THR A 226 21.06 -8.66 5.76
C THR A 226 21.26 -10.11 5.33
N GLY A 227 21.34 -10.36 4.04
CA GLY A 227 21.19 -11.68 3.46
C GLY A 227 19.76 -12.18 3.53
N GLY A 228 19.50 -13.36 3.03
CA GLY A 228 18.19 -14.00 3.06
C GLY A 228 17.19 -13.41 2.06
N ASN A 229 15.91 -13.56 2.37
CA ASN A 229 14.78 -13.04 1.60
C ASN A 229 13.54 -12.89 2.49
N SER A 230 12.37 -12.63 1.90
CA SER A 230 11.10 -12.45 2.62
C SER A 230 10.66 -13.67 3.46
N HIS A 231 11.24 -14.84 3.24
CA HIS A 231 11.02 -16.03 4.06
C HIS A 231 12.00 -16.16 5.24
N GLY A 232 13.04 -15.32 5.31
CA GLY A 232 14.04 -15.34 6.37
C GLY A 232 15.47 -15.60 5.86
N GLY A 233 16.28 -16.29 6.66
CA GLY A 233 17.67 -16.62 6.28
C GLY A 233 18.62 -15.44 6.39
N LEU A 234 18.43 -14.51 7.32
CA LEU A 234 19.18 -13.28 7.51
C LEU A 234 20.59 -13.53 8.08
N HIS A 235 21.38 -14.34 7.38
CA HIS A 235 22.65 -14.88 7.87
C HIS A 235 23.74 -13.82 8.11
N ASN A 236 23.67 -12.67 7.42
CA ASN A 236 24.62 -11.57 7.58
C ASN A 236 24.39 -10.77 8.88
N LEU A 237 23.29 -11.02 9.63
CA LEU A 237 23.01 -10.35 10.89
C LEU A 237 23.59 -11.06 12.13
N LYS A 238 24.14 -12.29 11.98
CA LYS A 238 24.58 -13.14 13.09
C LYS A 238 25.49 -12.45 14.11
N ASP A 239 26.42 -11.64 13.62
CA ASP A 239 27.44 -10.97 14.46
C ASP A 239 27.17 -9.45 14.60
N LYS A 240 25.97 -8.99 14.31
CA LYS A 240 25.58 -7.59 14.38
C LYS A 240 24.67 -7.33 15.57
N LYS A 241 24.79 -6.10 16.12
CA LYS A 241 23.81 -5.58 17.07
C LYS A 241 22.75 -4.84 16.27
N VAL A 242 21.53 -5.35 16.30
CA VAL A 242 20.38 -4.81 15.54
C VAL A 242 19.42 -4.13 16.50
N ALA A 243 18.96 -2.94 16.15
CA ALA A 243 17.87 -2.25 16.83
C ALA A 243 16.72 -2.02 15.85
N ILE A 244 15.49 -2.18 16.33
CA ILE A 244 14.25 -1.92 15.57
C ILE A 244 13.48 -0.84 16.32
N ILE A 245 12.94 0.12 15.60
CA ILE A 245 12.13 1.21 16.13
C ILE A 245 10.72 1.08 15.53
N GLY A 246 9.72 0.94 16.41
CA GLY A 246 8.32 0.77 16.02
C GLY A 246 7.66 -0.43 16.66
#